data_33ebee2caf247077764971b080b44f4f
#
_entry.id   33ebee2caf247077764971b080b44f4f
#
_cell.length_a   1.000
_cell.length_b   1.000
_cell.length_c   1.000
_cell.angle_alpha   90.00
_cell.angle_beta   90.00
_cell.angle_gamma   90.00
#
_symmetry.space_group_name_H-M   'P 1'
#
loop_
_entity.id
_entity.type
_entity.pdbx_description
1 polymer ?
#
loop_
_entity_poly.entity_id
_entity_poly.type
_entity_poly.pdbx_seq_one_letter_code
_entity_poly.pdbx_strand_id
1 'polypeptide(L)'
;MNYDPQEFKALTFHDAVAKFADGSDTPRAYLERCLAAAAEREPVVKAFVTLNEETARAAADASSQRWKASAPLSAIDGMPVGIKDLLETKEMPTQMGCEAYIGNFPKNDNSAVWALRQAGAVIFGKTVTAELGGNHPGPTTNPFDPERTPGGSSSGSAAAVAAGMMPAAIGSQVGGSIIRPAGFCGNFALKPTQGGIHRGERQATSMSTHGPHAGSIEDMWQVAIEIASRAGGDPGRTGLMGPMTTPSPVKPERLIVLETKGWAKLDDASRSAFEQLLDNLQRAGVKLLRRADHS
;
A
#
# COMPACT_ATOMS: atom_id res chain seq x y z
N MET A 1 -19.29 10.61 -16.30
CA MET A 1 -18.12 10.98 -15.46
C MET A 1 -16.91 11.02 -16.38
N ASN A 2 -16.12 12.08 -16.28
CA ASN A 2 -14.90 12.19 -17.09
C ASN A 2 -13.78 11.52 -16.30
N TYR A 3 -13.47 10.24 -16.62
CA TYR A 3 -12.36 9.53 -16.00
C TYR A 3 -11.06 9.99 -16.68
N ASP A 4 -10.32 10.90 -16.04
CA ASP A 4 -9.05 11.39 -16.55
C ASP A 4 -7.90 11.03 -15.58
N PRO A 5 -7.12 10.00 -15.92
CA PRO A 5 -6.00 9.57 -15.07
C PRO A 5 -4.85 10.60 -14.98
N GLN A 6 -4.79 11.59 -15.86
CA GLN A 6 -3.77 12.65 -15.79
C GLN A 6 -4.03 13.62 -14.63
N GLU A 7 -5.28 13.70 -14.14
CA GLU A 7 -5.64 14.48 -12.98
C GLU A 7 -5.39 13.76 -11.64
N PHE A 8 -5.04 12.46 -11.67
CA PHE A 8 -4.82 11.70 -10.45
C PHE A 8 -3.57 12.18 -9.73
N LYS A 9 -3.77 12.50 -8.46
CA LYS A 9 -2.69 12.80 -7.52
C LYS A 9 -2.69 11.74 -6.43
N ALA A 10 -1.50 11.24 -6.11
CA ALA A 10 -1.33 10.39 -4.96
C ALA A 10 -1.80 11.15 -3.70
N LEU A 11 -2.67 10.51 -2.93
CA LEU A 11 -3.06 11.05 -1.63
C LEU A 11 -1.95 10.80 -0.62
N THR A 12 -1.65 11.83 0.18
CA THR A 12 -0.72 11.75 1.30
C THR A 12 -1.48 12.03 2.59
N PHE A 13 -1.27 11.19 3.59
CA PHE A 13 -1.90 11.40 4.90
C PHE A 13 -1.03 12.28 5.80
N HIS A 14 0.29 12.12 5.74
CA HIS A 14 1.22 12.88 6.56
C HIS A 14 1.09 14.40 6.34
N ASP A 15 0.76 14.86 5.13
CA ASP A 15 0.50 16.27 4.84
C ASP A 15 -0.77 16.80 5.54
N ALA A 16 -1.71 15.92 5.87
CA ALA A 16 -2.94 16.29 6.55
C ALA A 16 -2.79 16.35 8.08
N VAL A 17 -1.78 15.69 8.65
CA VAL A 17 -1.59 15.58 10.11
C VAL A 17 -1.49 16.94 10.78
N ALA A 18 -0.77 17.90 10.20
CA ALA A 18 -0.66 19.26 10.73
C ALA A 18 -2.02 19.96 10.81
N LYS A 19 -2.90 19.73 9.81
CA LYS A 19 -4.26 20.30 9.76
C LYS A 19 -5.21 19.64 10.75
N PHE A 20 -4.99 18.37 11.08
CA PHE A 20 -5.74 17.70 12.17
C PHE A 20 -5.34 18.26 13.54
N ALA A 21 -4.04 18.53 13.73
CA ALA A 21 -3.52 19.08 14.97
C ALA A 21 -3.98 20.54 15.23
N ASP A 22 -4.10 21.37 14.18
CA ASP A 22 -4.59 22.75 14.29
C ASP A 22 -6.11 22.88 14.14
N GLY A 23 -6.81 21.78 13.82
CA GLY A 23 -8.28 21.71 13.70
C GLY A 23 -8.83 22.27 12.38
N SER A 24 -7.99 22.63 11.41
CA SER A 24 -8.44 23.15 10.10
C SER A 24 -8.97 22.03 9.17
N ASP A 25 -8.68 20.76 9.48
CA ASP A 25 -9.26 19.57 8.85
C ASP A 25 -9.51 18.49 9.90
N THR A 26 -10.15 17.38 9.53
CA THR A 26 -10.39 16.26 10.42
C THR A 26 -10.21 14.92 9.71
N PRO A 27 -9.81 13.84 10.44
CA PRO A 27 -9.81 12.47 9.89
C PRO A 27 -11.15 12.07 9.26
N ARG A 28 -12.28 12.52 9.81
CA ARG A 28 -13.59 12.25 9.21
C ARG A 28 -13.75 12.94 7.85
N ALA A 29 -13.41 14.20 7.72
CA ALA A 29 -13.49 14.93 6.45
C ALA A 29 -12.50 14.34 5.42
N TYR A 30 -11.31 13.93 5.86
CA TYR A 30 -10.34 13.24 5.02
C TYR A 30 -10.89 11.91 4.49
N LEU A 31 -11.52 11.10 5.35
CA LEU A 31 -12.18 9.85 4.95
C LEU A 31 -13.28 10.09 3.90
N GLU A 32 -14.14 11.10 4.08
CA GLU A 32 -15.21 11.38 3.13
C GLU A 32 -14.67 11.77 1.74
N ARG A 33 -13.53 12.48 1.68
CA ARG A 33 -12.85 12.74 0.40
C ARG A 33 -12.33 11.44 -0.24
N CYS A 34 -11.82 10.50 0.55
CA CYS A 34 -11.41 9.19 0.05
C CYS A 34 -12.61 8.38 -0.47
N LEU A 35 -13.72 8.37 0.25
CA LEU A 35 -14.96 7.69 -0.17
C LEU A 35 -15.53 8.30 -1.46
N ALA A 36 -15.51 9.62 -1.59
CA ALA A 36 -15.95 10.31 -2.82
C ALA A 36 -15.06 9.94 -4.01
N ALA A 37 -13.73 9.93 -3.83
CA ALA A 37 -12.80 9.51 -4.87
C ALA A 37 -12.96 8.02 -5.25
N ALA A 38 -13.23 7.17 -4.26
CA ALA A 38 -13.55 5.77 -4.52
C ALA A 38 -14.85 5.63 -5.33
N ALA A 39 -15.93 6.28 -4.92
CA ALA A 39 -17.20 6.23 -5.63
C ALA A 39 -17.11 6.71 -7.08
N GLU A 40 -16.26 7.72 -7.34
CA GLU A 40 -16.01 8.25 -8.69
C GLU A 40 -15.22 7.27 -9.57
N ARG A 41 -14.18 6.63 -9.03
CA ARG A 41 -13.17 5.89 -9.81
C ARG A 41 -13.37 4.38 -9.83
N GLU A 42 -14.06 3.83 -8.83
CA GLU A 42 -14.31 2.38 -8.69
C GLU A 42 -15.02 1.76 -9.90
N PRO A 43 -15.97 2.41 -10.58
CA PRO A 43 -16.60 1.85 -11.77
C PRO A 43 -15.61 1.46 -12.89
N VAL A 44 -14.47 2.15 -12.97
CA VAL A 44 -13.40 1.86 -13.94
C VAL A 44 -12.32 1.00 -13.32
N VAL A 45 -11.81 1.39 -12.13
CA VAL A 45 -10.61 0.77 -11.53
C VAL A 45 -10.91 -0.61 -10.92
N LYS A 46 -12.10 -0.81 -10.36
CA LYS A 46 -12.53 -2.08 -9.74
C LYS A 46 -11.53 -2.61 -8.71
N ALA A 47 -11.14 -1.74 -7.81
CA ALA A 47 -10.08 -2.02 -6.84
C ALA A 47 -10.58 -2.69 -5.57
N PHE A 48 -11.89 -2.60 -5.26
CA PHE A 48 -12.44 -3.08 -4.00
C PHE A 48 -13.36 -4.30 -4.19
N VAL A 49 -13.27 -5.23 -3.25
CA VAL A 49 -14.24 -6.33 -3.07
C VAL A 49 -15.40 -5.84 -2.21
N THR A 50 -15.07 -5.08 -1.17
CA THR A 50 -16.04 -4.54 -0.20
C THR A 50 -15.48 -3.25 0.39
N LEU A 51 -16.30 -2.21 0.46
CA LEU A 51 -16.03 -1.00 1.24
C LEU A 51 -16.63 -1.16 2.64
N ASN A 52 -15.97 -0.57 3.65
CA ASN A 52 -16.35 -0.66 5.06
C ASN A 52 -16.90 0.68 5.57
N GLU A 53 -17.80 1.30 4.83
CA GLU A 53 -18.17 2.70 5.00
C GLU A 53 -18.65 3.07 6.40
N GLU A 54 -19.59 2.29 6.97
CA GLU A 54 -20.18 2.60 8.28
C GLU A 54 -19.15 2.53 9.40
N THR A 55 -18.42 1.42 9.48
CA THR A 55 -17.39 1.22 10.51
C THR A 55 -16.21 2.17 10.32
N ALA A 56 -15.84 2.47 9.05
CA ALA A 56 -14.81 3.44 8.73
C ALA A 56 -15.19 4.85 9.20
N ARG A 57 -16.43 5.27 8.97
CA ARG A 57 -16.94 6.55 9.47
C ARG A 57 -16.90 6.64 10.98
N ALA A 58 -17.36 5.60 11.69
CA ALA A 58 -17.30 5.55 13.14
C ALA A 58 -15.85 5.63 13.67
N ALA A 59 -14.91 4.91 13.04
CA ALA A 59 -13.49 4.95 13.41
C ALA A 59 -12.87 6.34 13.15
N ALA A 60 -13.20 6.98 12.03
CA ALA A 60 -12.73 8.32 11.70
C ALA A 60 -13.32 9.40 12.62
N ASP A 61 -14.57 9.25 13.08
CA ASP A 61 -15.17 10.13 14.08
C ASP A 61 -14.44 10.01 15.42
N ALA A 62 -14.16 8.79 15.85
CA ALA A 62 -13.39 8.56 17.08
C ALA A 62 -11.97 9.14 16.98
N SER A 63 -11.30 9.00 15.83
CA SER A 63 -10.00 9.62 15.55
C SER A 63 -10.10 11.15 15.60
N SER A 64 -11.13 11.74 14.98
CA SER A 64 -11.35 13.19 14.99
C SER A 64 -11.48 13.74 16.42
N GLN A 65 -12.13 12.99 17.32
CA GLN A 65 -12.20 13.38 18.74
C GLN A 65 -10.84 13.29 19.44
N ARG A 66 -10.02 12.29 19.13
CA ARG A 66 -8.66 12.18 19.68
C ARG A 66 -7.77 13.32 19.23
N TRP A 67 -7.79 13.67 17.95
CA TRP A 67 -7.04 14.82 17.42
C TRP A 67 -7.49 16.13 18.07
N LYS A 68 -8.79 16.35 18.21
CA LYS A 68 -9.34 17.52 18.91
C LYS A 68 -8.89 17.59 20.38
N ALA A 69 -8.69 16.44 21.02
CA ALA A 69 -8.18 16.33 22.39
C ALA A 69 -6.63 16.36 22.47
N SER A 70 -5.92 16.56 21.34
CA SER A 70 -4.46 16.48 21.24
C SER A 70 -3.88 15.14 21.76
N ALA A 71 -4.62 14.05 21.58
CA ALA A 71 -4.28 12.72 22.05
C ALA A 71 -4.44 11.65 20.93
N PRO A 72 -3.81 11.85 19.75
CA PRO A 72 -3.83 10.82 18.71
C PRO A 72 -3.08 9.57 19.16
N LEU A 73 -3.50 8.39 18.69
CA LEU A 73 -2.88 7.11 19.06
C LEU A 73 -1.52 6.90 18.38
N SER A 74 -1.32 7.52 17.22
CA SER A 74 -0.07 7.44 16.44
C SER A 74 -0.07 8.46 15.31
N ALA A 75 1.02 8.48 14.52
CA ALA A 75 1.13 9.30 13.32
C ALA A 75 0.14 8.88 12.20
N ILE A 76 -0.45 7.69 12.27
CA ILE A 76 -1.46 7.20 11.31
C ILE A 76 -2.87 7.15 11.91
N ASP A 77 -3.11 7.82 13.03
CA ASP A 77 -4.45 7.86 13.64
C ASP A 77 -5.44 8.58 12.71
N GLY A 78 -6.42 7.84 12.22
CA GLY A 78 -7.41 8.31 11.25
C GLY A 78 -7.05 8.05 9.78
N MET A 79 -5.90 7.46 9.48
CA MET A 79 -5.49 7.14 8.10
C MET A 79 -6.39 6.05 7.51
N PRO A 80 -7.09 6.29 6.38
CA PRO A 80 -7.79 5.24 5.65
C PRO A 80 -6.81 4.25 5.03
N VAL A 81 -6.95 2.95 5.35
CA VAL A 81 -6.07 1.89 4.88
C VAL A 81 -6.89 0.75 4.28
N GLY A 82 -6.61 0.39 3.02
CA GLY A 82 -7.19 -0.76 2.35
C GLY A 82 -6.48 -2.06 2.74
N ILE A 83 -7.22 -3.15 2.82
CA ILE A 83 -6.69 -4.45 3.23
C ILE A 83 -6.86 -5.46 2.09
N LYS A 84 -5.75 -5.97 1.57
CA LYS A 84 -5.80 -7.02 0.54
C LYS A 84 -6.66 -8.20 0.99
N ASP A 85 -7.51 -8.69 0.09
CA ASP A 85 -8.50 -9.73 0.41
C ASP A 85 -7.90 -11.14 0.58
N LEU A 86 -6.67 -11.21 1.06
CA LEU A 86 -6.03 -12.38 1.64
C LEU A 86 -5.84 -12.25 3.17
N LEU A 87 -5.91 -11.02 3.70
CA LEU A 87 -5.76 -10.74 5.11
C LEU A 87 -7.12 -10.64 5.76
N GLU A 88 -7.28 -11.33 6.86
CA GLU A 88 -8.54 -11.39 7.61
C GLU A 88 -8.86 -10.04 8.26
N THR A 89 -10.16 -9.72 8.26
CA THR A 89 -10.74 -8.56 8.95
C THR A 89 -11.98 -9.01 9.70
N LYS A 90 -12.20 -8.48 10.89
CA LYS A 90 -13.30 -8.94 11.76
C LYS A 90 -14.70 -8.49 11.29
N GLU A 91 -14.81 -7.42 10.47
CA GLU A 91 -16.09 -6.90 9.99
C GLU A 91 -16.44 -7.32 8.56
N MET A 92 -15.49 -7.82 7.78
CA MET A 92 -15.70 -8.10 6.37
C MET A 92 -15.25 -9.53 6.03
N PRO A 93 -15.90 -10.19 5.06
CA PRO A 93 -15.43 -11.46 4.53
C PRO A 93 -14.00 -11.38 3.98
N THR A 94 -13.32 -12.51 3.96
CA THR A 94 -12.02 -12.68 3.30
C THR A 94 -12.16 -13.79 2.27
N GLN A 95 -12.36 -13.41 1.02
CA GLN A 95 -12.81 -14.29 -0.06
C GLN A 95 -11.68 -14.68 -1.02
N MET A 96 -10.50 -14.08 -0.87
CA MET A 96 -9.25 -14.45 -1.55
C MET A 96 -9.31 -14.41 -3.08
N GLY A 97 -10.30 -13.68 -3.67
CA GLY A 97 -10.54 -13.66 -5.11
C GLY A 97 -10.92 -15.04 -5.69
N CYS A 98 -11.44 -15.94 -4.88
CA CYS A 98 -11.73 -17.33 -5.23
C CYS A 98 -13.19 -17.66 -4.93
N GLU A 99 -13.91 -18.22 -5.92
CA GLU A 99 -15.33 -18.56 -5.81
C GLU A 99 -15.62 -19.50 -4.63
N ALA A 100 -14.72 -20.45 -4.36
CA ALA A 100 -14.86 -21.39 -3.25
C ALA A 100 -14.84 -20.72 -1.85
N TYR A 101 -14.39 -19.47 -1.77
CA TYR A 101 -14.32 -18.70 -0.53
C TYR A 101 -15.36 -17.57 -0.43
N ILE A 102 -16.31 -17.49 -1.36
CA ILE A 102 -17.41 -16.53 -1.27
C ILE A 102 -18.15 -16.72 0.06
N GLY A 103 -18.29 -15.61 0.82
CA GLY A 103 -18.92 -15.63 2.14
C GLY A 103 -18.05 -16.15 3.28
N ASN A 104 -16.78 -16.51 3.03
CA ASN A 104 -15.86 -16.87 4.10
C ASN A 104 -15.60 -15.67 5.03
N PHE A 105 -16.12 -15.76 6.25
CA PHE A 105 -16.09 -14.67 7.22
C PHE A 105 -15.39 -15.10 8.53
N PRO A 106 -14.08 -14.86 8.64
CA PRO A 106 -13.28 -15.29 9.78
C PRO A 106 -13.67 -14.65 11.12
N LYS A 107 -14.24 -13.43 11.10
CA LYS A 107 -14.63 -12.63 12.30
C LYS A 107 -13.46 -12.29 13.22
N ASN A 108 -12.24 -12.31 12.72
CA ASN A 108 -11.02 -11.90 13.42
C ASN A 108 -10.13 -11.07 12.49
N ASP A 109 -9.26 -10.28 13.10
CA ASP A 109 -8.26 -9.51 12.36
C ASP A 109 -6.96 -10.30 12.19
N ASN A 110 -6.35 -10.22 11.02
CA ASN A 110 -4.95 -10.56 10.83
C ASN A 110 -4.06 -9.65 11.72
N SER A 111 -2.89 -10.10 12.12
CA SER A 111 -1.99 -9.35 13.03
C SER A 111 -1.68 -7.94 12.53
N ALA A 112 -1.47 -7.76 11.22
CA ALA A 112 -1.23 -6.43 10.66
C ALA A 112 -2.48 -5.53 10.73
N VAL A 113 -3.67 -6.08 10.51
CA VAL A 113 -4.95 -5.36 10.63
C VAL A 113 -5.22 -4.97 12.08
N TRP A 114 -4.98 -5.90 13.02
CA TRP A 114 -5.05 -5.60 14.45
C TRP A 114 -4.12 -4.44 14.84
N ALA A 115 -2.87 -4.48 14.41
CA ALA A 115 -1.89 -3.44 14.69
C ALA A 115 -2.29 -2.07 14.12
N LEU A 116 -2.83 -2.05 12.90
CA LEU A 116 -3.37 -0.82 12.29
C LEU A 116 -4.48 -0.21 13.14
N ARG A 117 -5.42 -1.03 13.65
CA ARG A 117 -6.47 -0.53 14.55
C ARG A 117 -5.90 -0.01 15.85
N GLN A 118 -4.91 -0.68 16.44
CA GLN A 118 -4.23 -0.20 17.65
C GLN A 118 -3.50 1.13 17.40
N ALA A 119 -3.06 1.38 16.18
CA ALA A 119 -2.49 2.66 15.76
C ALA A 119 -3.54 3.74 15.45
N GLY A 120 -4.82 3.40 15.44
CA GLY A 120 -5.92 4.32 15.13
C GLY A 120 -6.25 4.43 13.66
N ALA A 121 -5.61 3.66 12.79
CA ALA A 121 -5.93 3.65 11.36
C ALA A 121 -7.37 3.18 11.10
N VAL A 122 -7.97 3.72 10.05
CA VAL A 122 -9.33 3.42 9.61
C VAL A 122 -9.29 2.31 8.56
N ILE A 123 -9.89 1.16 8.82
CA ILE A 123 -9.97 0.08 7.84
C ILE A 123 -11.01 0.45 6.79
N PHE A 124 -10.52 0.82 5.61
CA PHE A 124 -11.32 1.41 4.53
C PHE A 124 -12.14 0.38 3.75
N GLY A 125 -11.58 -0.80 3.51
CA GLY A 125 -12.24 -1.86 2.75
C GLY A 125 -11.29 -3.01 2.41
N LYS A 126 -11.83 -4.02 1.74
CA LYS A 126 -11.08 -5.17 1.19
C LYS A 126 -10.72 -4.89 -0.25
N THR A 127 -9.43 -4.90 -0.56
CA THR A 127 -8.92 -4.66 -1.93
C THR A 127 -8.76 -5.98 -2.70
N VAL A 128 -9.05 -5.92 -3.99
CA VAL A 128 -8.96 -7.08 -4.88
C VAL A 128 -7.57 -7.71 -4.88
N THR A 129 -7.54 -9.03 -4.87
CA THR A 129 -6.35 -9.85 -5.06
C THR A 129 -6.51 -10.73 -6.31
N ALA A 130 -5.42 -11.09 -6.98
CA ALA A 130 -5.46 -12.25 -7.86
C ALA A 130 -5.87 -13.48 -7.04
N GLU A 131 -6.55 -14.44 -7.67
CA GLU A 131 -7.11 -15.62 -7.00
C GLU A 131 -6.07 -16.31 -6.12
N LEU A 132 -6.41 -16.52 -4.84
CA LEU A 132 -5.55 -17.11 -3.80
C LEU A 132 -4.15 -16.50 -3.70
N GLY A 133 -3.98 -15.25 -4.17
CA GLY A 133 -2.67 -14.60 -4.25
C GLY A 133 -1.76 -15.12 -5.37
N GLY A 134 -2.31 -15.92 -6.28
CA GLY A 134 -1.63 -16.53 -7.41
C GLY A 134 -1.50 -15.64 -8.65
N ASN A 135 -1.75 -16.24 -9.81
CA ASN A 135 -1.55 -15.59 -11.11
C ASN A 135 -2.85 -15.31 -11.87
N HIS A 136 -3.99 -15.90 -11.47
CA HIS A 136 -5.27 -15.63 -12.13
C HIS A 136 -5.76 -14.24 -11.72
N PRO A 137 -5.90 -13.29 -12.67
CA PRO A 137 -6.21 -11.90 -12.35
C PRO A 137 -7.65 -11.74 -11.87
N GLY A 138 -7.86 -10.79 -10.95
CA GLY A 138 -9.20 -10.28 -10.62
C GLY A 138 -9.65 -9.18 -11.61
N PRO A 139 -10.77 -8.52 -11.31
CA PRO A 139 -11.37 -7.53 -12.21
C PRO A 139 -10.65 -6.18 -12.28
N THR A 140 -9.68 -5.94 -11.41
CA THR A 140 -9.01 -4.63 -11.29
C THR A 140 -8.26 -4.27 -12.56
N THR A 141 -8.44 -3.03 -13.02
CA THR A 141 -7.71 -2.45 -14.14
C THR A 141 -6.56 -1.55 -13.68
N ASN A 142 -5.62 -1.26 -14.57
CA ASN A 142 -4.61 -0.24 -14.29
C ASN A 142 -5.27 1.15 -14.31
N PRO A 143 -5.11 1.98 -13.26
CA PRO A 143 -5.80 3.26 -13.19
C PRO A 143 -5.37 4.27 -14.26
N PHE A 144 -4.18 4.11 -14.84
CA PHE A 144 -3.68 5.02 -15.89
C PHE A 144 -3.99 4.53 -17.30
N ASP A 145 -4.31 3.26 -17.47
CA ASP A 145 -4.71 2.66 -18.74
C ASP A 145 -5.59 1.42 -18.46
N PRO A 146 -6.92 1.57 -18.48
CA PRO A 146 -7.85 0.48 -18.15
C PRO A 146 -7.75 -0.77 -19.03
N GLU A 147 -7.11 -0.66 -20.20
CA GLU A 147 -6.85 -1.80 -21.08
C GLU A 147 -5.63 -2.63 -20.64
N ARG A 148 -4.89 -2.14 -19.63
CA ARG A 148 -3.70 -2.79 -19.08
C ARG A 148 -3.95 -3.38 -17.71
N THR A 149 -3.13 -4.38 -17.37
CA THR A 149 -3.12 -4.96 -16.02
C THR A 149 -2.52 -3.99 -15.00
N PRO A 150 -3.08 -3.91 -13.78
CA PRO A 150 -2.45 -3.23 -12.66
C PRO A 150 -1.27 -4.01 -12.06
N GLY A 151 -0.95 -5.17 -12.62
CA GLY A 151 -0.08 -6.16 -12.00
C GLY A 151 -0.83 -6.93 -10.90
N GLY A 152 -0.10 -7.68 -10.10
CA GLY A 152 -0.69 -8.48 -9.01
C GLY A 152 0.38 -9.25 -8.23
N SER A 153 -0.03 -9.97 -7.17
CA SER A 153 -1.44 -10.28 -6.83
C SER A 153 -2.13 -9.19 -5.97
N SER A 154 -1.44 -8.18 -5.42
CA SER A 154 -2.06 -7.06 -4.68
C SER A 154 -2.60 -5.97 -5.65
N SER A 155 -3.40 -6.39 -6.64
CA SER A 155 -3.90 -5.55 -7.73
C SER A 155 -4.71 -4.36 -7.23
N GLY A 156 -5.76 -4.61 -6.44
CA GLY A 156 -6.62 -3.57 -5.91
C GLY A 156 -5.90 -2.63 -4.94
N SER A 157 -4.98 -3.15 -4.11
CA SER A 157 -4.20 -2.32 -3.18
C SER A 157 -3.36 -1.27 -3.93
N ALA A 158 -2.64 -1.69 -4.97
CA ALA A 158 -1.82 -0.78 -5.75
C ALA A 158 -2.67 0.19 -6.58
N ALA A 159 -3.71 -0.33 -7.25
CA ALA A 159 -4.56 0.48 -8.12
C ALA A 159 -5.34 1.57 -7.37
N ALA A 160 -5.92 1.24 -6.20
CA ALA A 160 -6.66 2.22 -5.40
C ALA A 160 -5.77 3.35 -4.86
N VAL A 161 -4.55 3.03 -4.41
CA VAL A 161 -3.58 4.05 -3.97
C VAL A 161 -3.16 4.93 -5.14
N ALA A 162 -2.81 4.34 -6.28
CA ALA A 162 -2.39 5.07 -7.47
C ALA A 162 -3.49 5.96 -8.06
N ALA A 163 -4.73 5.49 -8.00
CA ALA A 163 -5.91 6.27 -8.38
C ALA A 163 -6.28 7.35 -7.36
N GLY A 164 -5.55 7.54 -6.28
CA GLY A 164 -5.87 8.54 -5.24
C GLY A 164 -7.20 8.29 -4.53
N MET A 165 -7.63 7.03 -4.39
CA MET A 165 -8.84 6.69 -3.63
C MET A 165 -8.57 6.63 -2.12
N MET A 166 -7.34 6.34 -1.73
CA MET A 166 -6.90 6.28 -0.33
C MET A 166 -5.37 6.44 -0.25
N PRO A 167 -4.82 6.89 0.90
CA PRO A 167 -3.38 7.15 1.03
C PRO A 167 -2.54 5.89 1.14
N ALA A 168 -3.09 4.79 1.67
CA ALA A 168 -2.33 3.55 1.90
C ALA A 168 -3.20 2.29 1.80
N ALA A 169 -2.54 1.16 1.51
CA ALA A 169 -3.14 -0.17 1.53
C ALA A 169 -2.11 -1.23 1.92
N ILE A 170 -2.57 -2.34 2.47
CA ILE A 170 -1.71 -3.50 2.76
C ILE A 170 -1.81 -4.52 1.63
N GLY A 171 -0.64 -4.94 1.17
CA GLY A 171 -0.46 -6.05 0.25
C GLY A 171 0.24 -7.25 0.90
N SER A 172 0.37 -8.33 0.14
CA SER A 172 1.19 -9.47 0.50
C SER A 172 2.01 -9.95 -0.70
N GLN A 173 3.20 -10.50 -0.46
CA GLN A 173 4.09 -10.95 -1.52
C GLN A 173 4.75 -12.29 -1.18
N VAL A 174 4.72 -13.20 -2.15
CA VAL A 174 5.58 -14.38 -2.22
C VAL A 174 6.67 -14.15 -3.28
N GLY A 175 6.30 -13.95 -4.53
CA GLY A 175 7.23 -13.69 -5.64
C GLY A 175 7.46 -12.20 -5.93
N GLY A 176 6.40 -11.48 -6.32
CA GLY A 176 6.47 -10.06 -6.73
C GLY A 176 5.23 -9.25 -6.37
N SER A 177 4.33 -9.80 -5.56
CA SER A 177 2.94 -9.34 -5.44
C SER A 177 2.71 -8.05 -4.64
N ILE A 178 3.74 -7.41 -4.12
CA ILE A 178 3.73 -6.03 -3.61
C ILE A 178 4.44 -5.13 -4.64
N ILE A 179 5.69 -5.43 -4.96
CA ILE A 179 6.56 -4.53 -5.74
C ILE A 179 6.12 -4.46 -7.21
N ARG A 180 5.65 -5.58 -7.80
CA ARG A 180 5.21 -5.59 -9.20
C ARG A 180 4.00 -4.70 -9.44
N PRO A 181 2.86 -4.84 -8.72
CA PRO A 181 1.74 -3.94 -8.93
C PRO A 181 2.05 -2.50 -8.54
N ALA A 182 2.91 -2.25 -7.55
CA ALA A 182 3.38 -0.90 -7.24
C ALA A 182 4.12 -0.27 -8.43
N GLY A 183 5.02 -1.01 -9.09
CA GLY A 183 5.71 -0.54 -10.29
C GLY A 183 4.78 -0.31 -11.48
N PHE A 184 3.72 -1.13 -11.63
CA PHE A 184 2.76 -0.99 -12.72
C PHE A 184 1.79 0.19 -12.51
N CYS A 185 1.45 0.48 -11.27
CA CYS A 185 0.53 1.55 -10.90
C CYS A 185 1.23 2.83 -10.42
N GLY A 186 2.55 2.87 -10.31
CA GLY A 186 3.31 4.07 -9.98
C GLY A 186 3.14 4.56 -8.55
N ASN A 187 3.00 3.67 -7.56
CA ASN A 187 2.97 4.03 -6.15
C ASN A 187 4.19 3.53 -5.38
N PHE A 188 4.40 4.05 -4.18
CA PHE A 188 5.45 3.60 -3.28
C PHE A 188 5.02 2.31 -2.57
N ALA A 189 5.95 1.37 -2.39
CA ALA A 189 5.66 0.14 -1.67
C ALA A 189 6.89 -0.41 -0.98
N LEU A 190 6.69 -1.05 0.17
CA LEU A 190 7.73 -1.72 0.93
C LEU A 190 7.42 -3.22 1.05
N LYS A 191 8.35 -4.05 0.62
CA LYS A 191 8.41 -5.46 1.01
C LYS A 191 9.54 -5.61 2.04
N PRO A 192 9.24 -5.68 3.33
CA PRO A 192 10.27 -5.85 4.36
C PRO A 192 10.95 -7.22 4.24
N THR A 193 11.96 -7.44 5.03
CA THR A 193 12.57 -8.77 5.20
C THR A 193 11.48 -9.78 5.60
N GLN A 194 11.61 -11.00 5.12
CA GLN A 194 10.67 -12.08 5.47
C GLN A 194 10.58 -12.25 6.98
N GLY A 195 9.34 -12.23 7.49
CA GLY A 195 9.07 -12.28 8.92
C GLY A 195 9.29 -10.96 9.66
N GLY A 196 9.65 -9.87 8.96
CA GLY A 196 9.80 -8.55 9.57
C GLY A 196 8.48 -7.90 10.00
N ILE A 197 7.36 -8.34 9.44
CA ILE A 197 6.01 -8.03 9.91
C ILE A 197 5.32 -9.35 10.22
N HIS A 198 4.68 -9.44 11.39
CA HIS A 198 3.96 -10.64 11.81
C HIS A 198 2.80 -10.94 10.84
N ARG A 199 2.78 -12.14 10.27
CA ARG A 199 1.83 -12.53 9.22
C ARG A 199 0.53 -13.13 9.75
N GLY A 200 0.45 -13.44 11.04
CA GLY A 200 -0.66 -14.20 11.62
C GLY A 200 -0.53 -15.70 11.34
N GLU A 201 -1.38 -16.49 11.99
CA GLU A 201 -1.30 -17.96 11.98
C GLU A 201 -1.59 -18.59 10.63
N ARG A 202 -2.49 -17.98 9.82
CA ARG A 202 -2.95 -18.57 8.55
C ARG A 202 -2.05 -18.26 7.36
N GLN A 203 -1.12 -17.33 7.49
CA GLN A 203 -0.22 -16.93 6.39
C GLN A 203 1.07 -17.74 6.38
N ALA A 204 0.96 -19.05 6.60
CA ALA A 204 2.09 -19.97 6.87
C ALA A 204 2.92 -20.35 5.63
N THR A 205 2.70 -19.74 4.45
CA THR A 205 3.59 -20.00 3.31
C THR A 205 4.98 -19.44 3.58
N SER A 206 6.01 -20.24 3.38
CA SER A 206 7.40 -19.94 3.80
C SER A 206 7.94 -18.60 3.28
N MET A 207 7.48 -18.12 2.12
CA MET A 207 7.98 -16.91 1.46
C MET A 207 7.04 -15.69 1.58
N SER A 208 5.85 -15.85 2.17
CA SER A 208 4.89 -14.75 2.27
C SER A 208 5.43 -13.60 3.14
N THR A 209 5.14 -12.38 2.74
CA THR A 209 5.52 -11.16 3.45
C THR A 209 4.40 -10.15 3.31
N HIS A 210 4.01 -9.46 4.36
CA HIS A 210 3.08 -8.34 4.29
C HIS A 210 3.85 -7.03 4.13
N GLY A 211 3.25 -6.05 3.48
CA GLY A 211 3.84 -4.73 3.34
C GLY A 211 2.88 -3.71 2.75
N PRO A 212 3.11 -2.42 3.02
CA PRO A 212 2.27 -1.34 2.54
C PRO A 212 2.53 -0.95 1.09
N HIS A 213 1.47 -0.46 0.44
CA HIS A 213 1.46 0.46 -0.67
C HIS A 213 1.05 1.83 -0.14
N ALA A 214 1.62 2.93 -0.63
CA ALA A 214 1.23 4.27 -0.22
C ALA A 214 1.47 5.32 -1.32
N GLY A 215 0.84 6.47 -1.17
CA GLY A 215 1.01 7.63 -2.04
C GLY A 215 2.31 8.40 -1.79
N SER A 216 3.00 8.15 -0.70
CA SER A 216 4.30 8.76 -0.34
C SER A 216 5.21 7.77 0.37
N ILE A 217 6.51 8.09 0.43
CA ILE A 217 7.50 7.30 1.18
C ILE A 217 7.23 7.43 2.69
N GLU A 218 6.81 8.61 3.12
CA GLU A 218 6.48 8.92 4.51
C GLU A 218 5.34 8.03 5.01
N ASP A 219 4.22 8.01 4.31
CA ASP A 219 3.06 7.19 4.68
C ASP A 219 3.39 5.69 4.58
N MET A 220 4.15 5.28 3.57
CA MET A 220 4.62 3.90 3.44
C MET A 220 5.43 3.47 4.65
N TRP A 221 6.40 4.30 5.09
CA TRP A 221 7.21 4.01 6.26
C TRP A 221 6.39 4.01 7.54
N GLN A 222 5.54 5.03 7.74
CA GLN A 222 4.68 5.14 8.92
C GLN A 222 3.78 3.92 9.08
N VAL A 223 3.12 3.48 8.03
CA VAL A 223 2.29 2.27 8.06
C VAL A 223 3.12 1.04 8.42
N ALA A 224 4.30 0.87 7.82
CA ALA A 224 5.16 -0.29 8.08
C ALA A 224 5.64 -0.35 9.53
N ILE A 225 6.16 0.78 10.05
CA ILE A 225 6.75 0.82 11.39
C ILE A 225 5.67 0.75 12.49
N GLU A 226 4.50 1.34 12.27
CA GLU A 226 3.38 1.28 13.20
C GLU A 226 2.80 -0.15 13.31
N ILE A 227 2.77 -0.90 12.22
CA ILE A 227 2.42 -2.33 12.26
C ILE A 227 3.50 -3.12 13.02
N ALA A 228 4.76 -2.94 12.65
CA ALA A 228 5.85 -3.72 13.21
C ALA A 228 6.07 -3.45 14.70
N SER A 229 5.90 -2.21 15.15
CA SER A 229 6.05 -1.85 16.57
C SER A 229 4.98 -2.48 17.47
N ARG A 230 3.80 -2.81 16.93
CA ARG A 230 2.68 -3.39 17.69
C ARG A 230 2.55 -4.91 17.51
N ALA A 231 2.65 -5.40 16.27
CA ALA A 231 2.51 -6.82 15.97
C ALA A 231 3.84 -7.58 16.06
N GLY A 232 4.97 -6.87 15.99
CA GLY A 232 6.30 -7.49 15.92
C GLY A 232 6.56 -8.20 14.61
N GLY A 233 7.56 -9.08 14.62
CA GLY A 233 7.86 -10.02 13.54
C GLY A 233 7.20 -11.37 13.75
N ASP A 234 7.35 -12.27 12.77
CA ASP A 234 6.95 -13.67 12.93
C ASP A 234 7.66 -14.32 14.12
N PRO A 235 7.10 -15.36 14.74
CA PRO A 235 7.73 -16.10 15.83
C PRO A 235 9.15 -16.52 15.45
N GLY A 236 10.11 -16.18 16.30
CA GLY A 236 11.53 -16.43 16.08
C GLY A 236 12.22 -15.54 15.03
N ARG A 237 11.57 -14.48 14.56
CA ARG A 237 12.14 -13.49 13.65
C ARG A 237 12.20 -12.11 14.30
N THR A 238 13.27 -11.39 14.01
CA THR A 238 13.33 -9.98 14.39
C THR A 238 12.32 -9.19 13.56
N GLY A 239 11.48 -8.40 14.22
CA GLY A 239 10.55 -7.48 13.54
C GLY A 239 11.30 -6.41 12.74
N LEU A 240 10.58 -5.75 11.85
CA LEU A 240 11.08 -4.52 11.22
C LEU A 240 11.37 -3.50 12.31
N MET A 241 12.59 -2.98 12.31
CA MET A 241 13.06 -1.99 13.29
C MET A 241 13.48 -0.73 12.57
N GLY A 242 13.25 0.39 13.23
CA GLY A 242 13.63 1.71 12.72
C GLY A 242 12.99 2.83 13.55
N PRO A 243 13.28 4.10 13.19
CA PRO A 243 12.67 5.23 13.89
C PRO A 243 11.17 5.29 13.64
N MET A 244 10.42 5.80 14.61
CA MET A 244 8.96 6.01 14.48
C MET A 244 8.61 7.14 13.51
N THR A 245 9.57 7.97 13.14
CA THR A 245 9.43 9.00 12.10
C THR A 245 10.19 8.57 10.85
N THR A 246 9.76 9.05 9.69
CA THR A 246 10.46 8.75 8.43
C THR A 246 11.91 9.24 8.51
N PRO A 247 12.90 8.37 8.22
CA PRO A 247 14.30 8.77 8.20
C PRO A 247 14.55 9.90 7.21
N SER A 248 15.47 10.80 7.55
CA SER A 248 15.90 11.83 6.60
C SER A 248 16.50 11.19 5.34
N PRO A 249 16.22 11.72 4.16
CA PRO A 249 16.77 11.17 2.92
C PRO A 249 18.28 11.30 2.88
N VAL A 250 18.97 10.24 2.49
CA VAL A 250 20.40 10.22 2.27
C VAL A 250 20.67 9.90 0.81
N LYS A 251 21.41 10.77 0.13
CA LYS A 251 21.84 10.53 -1.25
C LYS A 251 22.81 9.34 -1.27
N PRO A 252 22.54 8.27 -2.04
CA PRO A 252 23.47 7.17 -2.17
C PRO A 252 24.73 7.62 -2.92
N GLU A 253 25.91 7.17 -2.48
CA GLU A 253 27.16 7.42 -3.19
C GLU A 253 27.23 6.57 -4.49
N ARG A 254 26.73 5.33 -4.41
CA ARG A 254 26.80 4.35 -5.50
C ARG A 254 25.52 3.55 -5.59
N LEU A 255 25.10 3.24 -6.81
CA LEU A 255 23.98 2.33 -7.10
C LEU A 255 24.42 1.32 -8.16
N ILE A 256 23.96 0.07 -8.00
CA ILE A 256 24.18 -0.99 -8.99
C ILE A 256 22.97 -1.02 -9.92
N VAL A 257 23.21 -0.92 -11.22
CA VAL A 257 22.19 -1.11 -12.25
C VAL A 257 22.12 -2.60 -12.58
N LEU A 258 21.06 -3.26 -12.11
CA LEU A 258 20.84 -4.68 -12.36
C LEU A 258 20.17 -4.88 -13.71
N GLU A 259 20.96 -5.09 -14.76
CA GLU A 259 20.50 -5.46 -16.09
C GLU A 259 20.11 -6.95 -16.11
N THR A 260 18.94 -7.26 -15.54
CA THR A 260 18.41 -8.62 -15.48
C THR A 260 17.89 -9.08 -16.85
N LYS A 261 17.43 -10.34 -16.96
CA LYS A 261 16.75 -10.83 -18.19
C LYS A 261 15.53 -9.99 -18.59
N GLY A 262 14.90 -9.29 -17.64
CA GLY A 262 13.81 -8.35 -17.90
C GLY A 262 14.25 -7.10 -18.66
N TRP A 263 15.51 -6.68 -18.51
CA TRP A 263 16.06 -5.53 -19.23
C TRP A 263 15.95 -5.67 -20.75
N ALA A 264 16.25 -6.85 -21.27
CA ALA A 264 16.18 -7.15 -22.70
C ALA A 264 14.74 -7.16 -23.25
N LYS A 265 13.73 -7.21 -22.35
CA LYS A 265 12.30 -7.25 -22.70
C LYS A 265 11.59 -5.90 -22.53
N LEU A 266 12.29 -4.87 -22.08
CA LEU A 266 11.71 -3.52 -22.01
C LEU A 266 11.40 -3.02 -23.42
N ASP A 267 10.23 -2.41 -23.57
CA ASP A 267 9.94 -1.60 -24.74
C ASP A 267 10.80 -0.32 -24.74
N ASP A 268 10.86 0.36 -25.88
CA ASP A 268 11.73 1.52 -26.07
C ASP A 268 11.34 2.69 -25.14
N ALA A 269 10.05 2.89 -24.89
CA ALA A 269 9.57 3.95 -24.00
C ALA A 269 9.98 3.70 -22.55
N SER A 270 9.78 2.48 -22.03
CA SER A 270 10.17 2.08 -20.69
C SER A 270 11.69 2.13 -20.51
N ARG A 271 12.45 1.69 -21.52
CA ARG A 271 13.91 1.76 -21.53
C ARG A 271 14.39 3.21 -21.48
N SER A 272 13.85 4.06 -22.33
CA SER A 272 14.20 5.48 -22.38
C SER A 272 13.91 6.19 -21.08
N ALA A 273 12.75 5.96 -20.47
CA ALA A 273 12.38 6.54 -19.17
C ALA A 273 13.34 6.08 -18.06
N PHE A 274 13.74 4.80 -18.06
CA PHE A 274 14.68 4.29 -17.07
C PHE A 274 16.09 4.85 -17.25
N GLU A 275 16.61 4.94 -18.49
CA GLU A 275 17.90 5.57 -18.75
C GLU A 275 17.89 7.06 -18.38
N GLN A 276 16.80 7.78 -18.63
CA GLN A 276 16.65 9.17 -18.18
C GLN A 276 16.71 9.29 -16.64
N LEU A 277 16.12 8.35 -15.90
CA LEU A 277 16.25 8.29 -14.43
C LEU A 277 17.72 8.09 -14.04
N LEU A 278 18.43 7.17 -14.68
CA LEU A 278 19.84 6.92 -14.42
C LEU A 278 20.71 8.15 -14.68
N ASP A 279 20.47 8.86 -15.79
CA ASP A 279 21.15 10.13 -16.12
C ASP A 279 20.89 11.21 -15.05
N ASN A 280 19.66 11.29 -14.54
CA ASN A 280 19.32 12.22 -13.46
C ASN A 280 20.09 11.89 -12.18
N LEU A 281 20.21 10.60 -11.84
CA LEU A 281 20.99 10.15 -10.67
C LEU A 281 22.49 10.49 -10.83
N GLN A 282 23.07 10.26 -12.01
CA GLN A 282 24.47 10.61 -12.31
C GLN A 282 24.69 12.13 -12.20
N ARG A 283 23.78 12.94 -12.78
CA ARG A 283 23.85 14.41 -12.66
C ARG A 283 23.72 14.88 -11.20
N ALA A 284 23.00 14.15 -10.36
CA ALA A 284 22.94 14.36 -8.93
C ALA A 284 24.20 13.87 -8.18
N GLY A 285 25.21 13.34 -8.88
CA GLY A 285 26.48 12.89 -8.33
C GLY A 285 26.47 11.47 -7.77
N VAL A 286 25.49 10.64 -8.15
CA VAL A 286 25.46 9.20 -7.80
C VAL A 286 26.33 8.42 -8.78
N LYS A 287 27.26 7.61 -8.29
CA LYS A 287 28.06 6.71 -9.14
C LYS A 287 27.22 5.48 -9.50
N LEU A 288 26.95 5.26 -10.79
CA LEU A 288 26.30 4.06 -11.26
C LEU A 288 27.35 2.98 -11.58
N LEU A 289 27.07 1.76 -11.13
CA LEU A 289 27.88 0.57 -11.41
C LEU A 289 27.06 -0.34 -12.32
N ARG A 290 27.51 -0.53 -13.57
CA ARG A 290 26.86 -1.43 -14.53
C ARG A 290 27.66 -2.73 -14.65
N ARG A 291 27.02 -3.78 -15.14
CA ARG A 291 27.69 -5.08 -15.36
C ARG A 291 28.88 -4.97 -16.29
N ALA A 292 28.81 -4.12 -17.31
CA ALA A 292 29.91 -3.88 -18.25
C ALA A 292 31.17 -3.30 -17.57
N ASP A 293 31.04 -2.65 -16.43
CA ASP A 293 32.16 -2.05 -15.68
C ASP A 293 32.95 -3.09 -14.86
N HIS A 294 32.46 -4.34 -14.81
CA HIS A 294 32.98 -5.40 -13.92
C HIS A 294 33.15 -6.75 -14.66
N SER A 295 33.44 -6.71 -15.96
CA SER A 295 33.73 -7.90 -16.81
C SER A 295 35.10 -8.49 -16.52
#